data_6f993189f8fc28e11b2be8bd37cc858a
#
_entry.id   6f993189f8fc28e11b2be8bd37cc858a
#
_cell.length_a   1.000
_cell.length_b   1.000
_cell.length_c   1.000
_cell.angle_alpha   90.00
_cell.angle_beta   90.00
_cell.angle_gamma   90.00
#
_symmetry.space_group_name_H-M   'P 1'
#
loop_
_entity.id
_entity.type
_entity.pdbx_description
1 polymer ?
#
loop_
_entity_poly.entity_id
_entity_poly.type
_entity_poly.pdbx_seq_one_letter_code
_entity_poly.pdbx_strand_id
1 'polypeptide(L)'
;MNRSIFSTLQLVVQVAFLGMILQPSCEHLLRAQDPLPSWRESESKEAILKFVERVTSTGTADFVPPEQRIAVFDNDGTLWSEQPMYVQMAFVLDRVKLLVKERPELLDKKSFQAIVSGDREYLNQLKESEIVELVIETHANMSTDEFNKIVKDWIATARHPVYQRPYTECVYVPMVELLQYLRAKQFKTFIVSGGGIDFMRPWVESVYGIPPEQVIGSQGKMRYELRDSIPTIMRLPGIDFVDDKGGKPVGIQRHIGRRPILAFGNSDGDYEMLEYVTAGKGPTLGMLVRHTDATREVAYDRESHFGRLSRGLDDAAKKGWQIIDMQRDWEQVFVFQR
;
A
#
# COMPACT_ATOMS: atom_id res chain seq x y z
N MET A 1 -4.16 74.95 47.54
CA MET A 1 -3.04 75.87 47.19
C MET A 1 -2.63 75.56 45.78
N ASN A 2 -3.02 76.47 44.93
CA ASN A 2 -2.18 77.30 44.04
C ASN A 2 -1.30 76.47 43.04
N ARG A 3 -1.28 76.66 41.83
CA ARG A 3 -1.55 77.61 40.77
C ARG A 3 -1.11 76.95 39.47
N SER A 4 -1.87 76.96 38.37
CA SER A 4 -1.85 78.07 37.37
C SER A 4 -0.63 77.98 36.45
N ILE A 5 -0.59 77.99 35.16
CA ILE A 5 -1.23 78.88 34.16
C ILE A 5 -0.49 78.67 32.83
N PHE A 6 -1.21 78.81 31.72
CA PHE A 6 -0.87 79.28 30.36
C PHE A 6 0.06 78.43 29.44
N SER A 7 -0.45 77.96 28.36
CA SER A 7 -0.74 78.71 27.10
C SER A 7 0.49 78.92 26.22
N THR A 8 0.45 78.40 25.03
CA THR A 8 0.54 79.18 23.81
C THR A 8 0.25 78.35 22.56
N LEU A 9 -0.65 78.87 21.81
CA LEU A 9 -1.04 78.48 20.46
C LEU A 9 0.09 78.80 19.49
N GLN A 10 0.45 77.83 18.64
CA GLN A 10 1.08 78.19 17.35
C GLN A 10 0.58 77.29 16.26
N LEU A 11 -0.13 77.89 15.36
CA LEU A 11 -0.66 77.49 14.08
C LEU A 11 0.51 77.35 13.10
N VAL A 12 0.73 76.14 12.51
CA VAL A 12 1.55 76.01 11.31
C VAL A 12 0.80 75.16 10.30
N VAL A 13 0.65 75.73 9.15
CA VAL A 13 -0.09 75.39 7.96
C VAL A 13 0.37 74.01 7.41
N GLN A 14 -0.60 73.18 7.11
CA GLN A 14 -0.44 71.94 6.38
C GLN A 14 -0.15 72.17 4.92
N VAL A 15 0.77 71.34 4.43
CA VAL A 15 0.80 70.94 3.02
C VAL A 15 0.40 69.49 2.95
N ALA A 16 -0.78 69.19 2.39
CA ALA A 16 -1.28 67.87 2.12
C ALA A 16 -0.51 67.29 0.94
N PHE A 17 0.36 66.31 1.25
CA PHE A 17 0.84 65.39 0.24
C PHE A 17 -0.02 64.11 0.33
N LEU A 18 -0.90 63.95 -0.65
CA LEU A 18 -1.67 62.74 -0.88
C LEU A 18 -0.72 61.69 -1.47
N GLY A 19 0.02 61.03 -0.59
CA GLY A 19 0.80 59.84 -0.96
C GLY A 19 -0.15 58.67 -1.08
N MET A 20 -0.55 58.34 -2.30
CA MET A 20 -1.25 57.09 -2.66
C MET A 20 -0.27 55.93 -2.45
N ILE A 21 -0.27 55.36 -1.26
CA ILE A 21 0.43 54.11 -1.01
C ILE A 21 -0.35 53.04 -1.78
N LEU A 22 0.12 52.71 -2.97
CA LEU A 22 -0.18 51.45 -3.63
C LEU A 22 0.32 50.32 -2.69
N GLN A 23 -0.56 49.78 -1.87
CA GLN A 23 -0.34 48.49 -1.26
C GLN A 23 -0.26 47.46 -2.41
N PRO A 24 0.88 46.75 -2.54
CA PRO A 24 0.88 45.62 -3.41
C PRO A 24 -0.14 44.64 -2.80
N SER A 25 -1.23 44.42 -3.51
CA SER A 25 -2.14 43.31 -3.26
C SER A 25 -1.29 42.05 -3.23
N CYS A 26 -0.99 41.58 -2.03
CA CYS A 26 -0.36 40.28 -1.81
C CYS A 26 -1.44 39.23 -2.07
N GLU A 27 -1.86 39.10 -3.33
CA GLU A 27 -2.40 37.88 -3.86
C GLU A 27 -1.25 36.88 -3.91
N HIS A 28 -0.83 36.41 -2.73
CA HIS A 28 -0.30 35.08 -2.63
C HIS A 28 -1.49 34.19 -3.01
N LEU A 29 -1.62 33.97 -4.31
CA LEU A 29 -2.22 32.76 -4.84
C LEU A 29 -1.62 31.62 -4.02
N LEU A 30 -2.37 31.12 -3.06
CA LEU A 30 -2.17 29.80 -2.47
C LEU A 30 -2.29 28.83 -3.67
N ARG A 31 -1.20 28.64 -4.38
CA ARG A 31 -1.06 27.52 -5.29
C ARG A 31 -1.34 26.31 -4.41
N ALA A 32 -2.48 25.67 -4.60
CA ALA A 32 -2.78 24.44 -3.90
C ALA A 32 -1.54 23.56 -4.06
N GLN A 33 -0.93 23.21 -2.93
CA GLN A 33 0.27 22.39 -2.95
C GLN A 33 -0.08 21.10 -3.69
N ASP A 34 0.75 20.71 -4.65
CA ASP A 34 0.55 19.46 -5.40
C ASP A 34 0.37 18.30 -4.42
N PRO A 35 -0.77 17.60 -4.44
CA PRO A 35 -1.02 16.51 -3.50
C PRO A 35 -0.21 15.24 -3.80
N LEU A 36 0.43 15.15 -4.97
CA LEU A 36 1.19 14.01 -5.45
C LEU A 36 2.57 14.46 -6.00
N PRO A 37 3.43 15.06 -5.16
CA PRO A 37 4.68 15.67 -5.62
C PRO A 37 5.71 14.67 -6.17
N SER A 38 5.65 13.39 -5.79
CA SER A 38 6.50 12.34 -6.35
C SER A 38 5.96 11.73 -7.66
N TRP A 39 4.85 12.25 -8.18
CA TRP A 39 4.34 11.94 -9.50
C TRP A 39 4.74 13.03 -10.48
N ARG A 40 5.19 12.64 -11.67
CA ARG A 40 5.36 13.57 -12.78
C ARG A 40 4.02 13.98 -13.34
N GLU A 41 3.97 15.12 -14.02
CA GLU A 41 2.80 15.49 -14.81
C GLU A 41 2.60 14.46 -15.91
N SER A 42 1.55 13.64 -15.79
CA SER A 42 1.26 12.51 -16.67
C SER A 42 -0.23 12.23 -16.73
N GLU A 43 -0.63 11.45 -17.73
CA GLU A 43 -2.03 11.01 -17.89
C GLU A 43 -2.52 10.24 -16.67
N SER A 44 -1.65 9.43 -16.05
CA SER A 44 -1.98 8.65 -14.85
C SER A 44 -2.25 9.55 -13.64
N LYS A 45 -1.40 10.56 -13.38
CA LYS A 45 -1.62 11.56 -12.32
C LYS A 45 -2.90 12.34 -12.55
N GLU A 46 -3.09 12.82 -13.79
CA GLU A 46 -4.28 13.59 -14.17
C GLU A 46 -5.57 12.76 -14.01
N ALA A 47 -5.55 11.48 -14.40
CA ALA A 47 -6.68 10.57 -14.23
C ALA A 47 -7.07 10.41 -12.75
N ILE A 48 -6.09 10.24 -11.86
CA ILE A 48 -6.32 10.16 -10.41
C ILE A 48 -6.96 11.46 -9.89
N LEU A 49 -6.34 12.60 -10.17
CA LEU A 49 -6.81 13.90 -9.67
C LEU A 49 -8.22 14.23 -10.17
N LYS A 50 -8.47 14.05 -11.47
CA LYS A 50 -9.80 14.26 -12.07
C LYS A 50 -10.85 13.31 -11.50
N PHE A 51 -10.51 12.03 -11.32
CA PHE A 51 -11.43 11.07 -10.73
C PHE A 51 -11.82 11.49 -9.31
N VAL A 52 -10.82 11.78 -8.46
CA VAL A 52 -11.06 12.16 -7.07
C VAL A 52 -11.86 13.46 -6.99
N GLU A 53 -11.52 14.48 -7.77
CA GLU A 53 -12.28 15.73 -7.84
C GLU A 53 -13.74 15.47 -8.23
N ARG A 54 -13.98 14.70 -9.30
CA ARG A 54 -15.32 14.36 -9.81
C ARG A 54 -16.19 13.69 -8.76
N VAL A 55 -15.65 12.70 -8.02
CA VAL A 55 -16.44 11.95 -7.03
C VAL A 55 -16.57 12.64 -5.68
N THR A 56 -15.79 13.70 -5.44
CA THR A 56 -15.85 14.45 -4.18
C THR A 56 -16.58 15.79 -4.30
N SER A 57 -16.85 16.26 -5.52
CA SER A 57 -17.54 17.54 -5.79
C SER A 57 -19.04 17.41 -5.52
N THR A 58 -19.52 18.08 -4.49
CA THR A 58 -20.95 18.11 -4.12
C THR A 58 -21.80 18.74 -5.22
N GLY A 59 -23.02 18.23 -5.42
CA GLY A 59 -23.97 18.75 -6.39
C GLY A 59 -23.75 18.27 -7.84
N THR A 60 -22.79 17.39 -8.08
CA THR A 60 -22.59 16.73 -9.38
C THR A 60 -23.27 15.36 -9.42
N ALA A 61 -23.57 14.87 -10.63
CA ALA A 61 -24.16 13.54 -10.82
C ALA A 61 -23.23 12.40 -10.36
N ASP A 62 -21.92 12.64 -10.36
CA ASP A 62 -20.88 11.67 -10.00
C ASP A 62 -20.45 11.75 -8.54
N PHE A 63 -21.07 12.63 -7.73
CA PHE A 63 -20.75 12.73 -6.32
C PHE A 63 -20.99 11.40 -5.59
N VAL A 64 -19.97 10.95 -4.88
CA VAL A 64 -20.02 9.75 -4.03
C VAL A 64 -19.91 10.18 -2.57
N PRO A 65 -20.89 9.81 -1.70
CA PRO A 65 -20.80 10.14 -0.27
C PRO A 65 -19.56 9.52 0.39
N PRO A 66 -18.97 10.18 1.41
CA PRO A 66 -17.73 9.72 2.06
C PRO A 66 -17.74 8.26 2.51
N GLU A 67 -18.86 7.79 3.05
CA GLU A 67 -19.02 6.39 3.53
C GLU A 67 -18.97 5.34 2.40
N GLN A 68 -19.11 5.77 1.15
CA GLN A 68 -19.03 4.93 -0.06
C GLN A 68 -17.71 5.11 -0.83
N ARG A 69 -16.87 6.07 -0.44
CA ARG A 69 -15.54 6.27 -1.05
C ARG A 69 -14.58 5.21 -0.54
N ILE A 70 -14.46 4.12 -1.28
CA ILE A 70 -13.59 2.99 -0.94
C ILE A 70 -12.60 2.78 -2.07
N ALA A 71 -11.32 2.74 -1.70
CA ALA A 71 -10.20 2.41 -2.56
C ALA A 71 -9.52 1.14 -2.06
N VAL A 72 -9.20 0.22 -2.97
CA VAL A 72 -8.49 -1.02 -2.68
C VAL A 72 -7.17 -1.07 -3.42
N PHE A 73 -6.16 -1.61 -2.75
CA PHE A 73 -4.80 -1.69 -3.24
C PHE A 73 -4.27 -3.11 -3.04
N ASP A 74 -3.65 -3.68 -4.06
CA ASP A 74 -2.73 -4.76 -3.80
C ASP A 74 -1.51 -4.24 -3.02
N ASN A 75 -0.71 -5.14 -2.44
CA ASN A 75 0.44 -4.77 -1.62
C ASN A 75 1.77 -4.96 -2.38
N ASP A 76 2.12 -6.22 -2.67
CA ASP A 76 3.39 -6.58 -3.29
C ASP A 76 3.43 -6.08 -4.75
N GLY A 77 4.45 -5.29 -5.12
CA GLY A 77 4.54 -4.66 -6.43
C GLY A 77 3.59 -3.47 -6.67
N THR A 78 2.65 -3.20 -5.73
CA THR A 78 1.74 -2.04 -5.82
C THR A 78 2.07 -0.96 -4.81
N LEU A 79 2.30 -1.32 -3.54
CA LEU A 79 2.63 -0.38 -2.47
C LEU A 79 4.11 -0.44 -2.07
N TRP A 80 4.76 -1.58 -2.26
CA TRP A 80 6.18 -1.78 -2.00
C TRP A 80 6.81 -2.75 -3.01
N SER A 81 8.15 -2.83 -3.03
CA SER A 81 8.90 -3.74 -3.91
C SER A 81 8.61 -5.21 -3.61
N GLU A 82 8.40 -6.00 -4.67
CA GLU A 82 8.20 -7.46 -4.59
C GLU A 82 9.36 -8.27 -5.18
N GLN A 83 10.29 -7.62 -5.87
CA GLN A 83 11.46 -8.27 -6.46
C GLN A 83 12.65 -8.27 -5.48
N PRO A 84 13.52 -9.29 -5.45
CA PRO A 84 13.53 -10.48 -6.33
C PRO A 84 12.57 -11.59 -5.89
N MET A 85 11.84 -11.42 -4.79
CA MET A 85 10.82 -12.35 -4.29
C MET A 85 9.88 -11.62 -3.33
N TYR A 86 8.68 -12.14 -3.16
CA TYR A 86 7.71 -11.63 -2.17
C TYR A 86 8.32 -11.55 -0.77
N VAL A 87 8.07 -10.45 -0.07
CA VAL A 87 8.65 -10.20 1.26
C VAL A 87 8.23 -11.28 2.26
N GLN A 88 6.99 -11.77 2.18
CA GLN A 88 6.55 -12.88 3.02
C GLN A 88 7.32 -14.18 2.72
N MET A 89 7.76 -14.41 1.49
CA MET A 89 8.62 -15.56 1.18
C MET A 89 9.98 -15.42 1.85
N ALA A 90 10.57 -14.23 1.85
CA ALA A 90 11.81 -13.98 2.59
C ALA A 90 11.64 -14.25 4.10
N PHE A 91 10.51 -13.85 4.68
CA PHE A 91 10.15 -14.20 6.07
C PHE A 91 10.09 -15.72 6.27
N VAL A 92 9.41 -16.45 5.38
CA VAL A 92 9.33 -17.92 5.44
C VAL A 92 10.71 -18.57 5.41
N LEU A 93 11.57 -18.15 4.48
CA LEU A 93 12.94 -18.69 4.35
C LEU A 93 13.77 -18.46 5.62
N ASP A 94 13.70 -17.27 6.20
CA ASP A 94 14.43 -16.98 7.43
C ASP A 94 13.85 -17.71 8.64
N ARG A 95 12.53 -17.81 8.71
CA ARG A 95 11.84 -18.56 9.77
C ARG A 95 12.20 -20.04 9.74
N VAL A 96 12.27 -20.67 8.55
CA VAL A 96 12.72 -22.06 8.37
C VAL A 96 14.12 -22.27 8.95
N LYS A 97 15.08 -21.37 8.66
CA LYS A 97 16.45 -21.46 9.20
C LYS A 97 16.51 -21.44 10.74
N LEU A 98 15.53 -20.80 11.38
CA LEU A 98 15.40 -20.81 12.84
C LEU A 98 14.73 -22.12 13.33
N LEU A 99 13.63 -22.51 12.70
CA LEU A 99 12.86 -23.69 13.09
C LEU A 99 13.66 -24.99 13.00
N VAL A 100 14.52 -25.16 11.99
CA VAL A 100 15.34 -26.39 11.88
C VAL A 100 16.38 -26.52 12.99
N LYS A 101 16.73 -25.46 13.70
CA LYS A 101 17.58 -25.52 14.89
C LYS A 101 16.84 -26.07 16.11
N GLU A 102 15.56 -25.78 16.21
CA GLU A 102 14.65 -26.19 17.27
C GLU A 102 14.06 -27.59 16.98
N ARG A 103 13.85 -27.90 15.68
CA ARG A 103 13.19 -29.07 15.15
C ARG A 103 14.01 -29.65 13.98
N PRO A 104 15.14 -30.36 14.28
CA PRO A 104 16.04 -30.91 13.26
C PRO A 104 15.37 -31.92 12.31
N GLU A 105 14.29 -32.59 12.76
CA GLU A 105 13.51 -33.52 11.94
C GLU A 105 12.89 -32.87 10.67
N LEU A 106 12.74 -31.54 10.66
CA LEU A 106 12.30 -30.82 9.46
C LEU A 106 13.28 -30.97 8.30
N LEU A 107 14.54 -31.27 8.57
CA LEU A 107 15.56 -31.55 7.54
C LEU A 107 15.32 -32.87 6.79
N ASP A 108 14.38 -33.72 7.21
CA ASP A 108 13.97 -34.89 6.42
C ASP A 108 13.20 -34.47 5.14
N LYS A 109 12.73 -33.22 5.09
CA LYS A 109 11.99 -32.64 3.97
C LYS A 109 12.95 -31.89 3.02
N LYS A 110 12.90 -32.21 1.72
CA LYS A 110 13.81 -31.62 0.71
C LYS A 110 13.72 -30.09 0.62
N SER A 111 12.51 -29.53 0.74
CA SER A 111 12.30 -28.08 0.71
C SER A 111 13.03 -27.37 1.85
N PHE A 112 13.05 -27.96 3.06
CA PHE A 112 13.78 -27.42 4.22
C PHE A 112 15.29 -27.58 4.04
N GLN A 113 15.75 -28.72 3.52
CA GLN A 113 17.18 -28.90 3.19
C GLN A 113 17.67 -27.86 2.19
N ALA A 114 16.89 -27.63 1.11
CA ALA A 114 17.23 -26.66 0.06
C ALA A 114 17.34 -25.23 0.62
N ILE A 115 16.44 -24.85 1.53
CA ILE A 115 16.50 -23.52 2.18
C ILE A 115 17.77 -23.37 3.03
N VAL A 116 18.11 -24.40 3.81
CA VAL A 116 19.27 -24.34 4.71
C VAL A 116 20.58 -24.40 3.95
N SER A 117 20.66 -25.21 2.88
CA SER A 117 21.83 -25.31 2.00
C SER A 117 21.98 -24.14 1.01
N GLY A 118 20.90 -23.36 0.80
CA GLY A 118 20.86 -22.28 -0.19
C GLY A 118 20.79 -22.81 -1.63
N ASP A 119 20.19 -23.97 -1.84
CA ASP A 119 19.98 -24.58 -3.17
C ASP A 119 18.96 -23.78 -3.98
N ARG A 120 19.46 -22.78 -4.72
CA ARG A 120 18.62 -21.88 -5.51
C ARG A 120 17.91 -22.59 -6.65
N GLU A 121 18.53 -23.62 -7.24
CA GLU A 121 17.94 -24.36 -8.33
C GLU A 121 16.66 -25.07 -7.87
N TYR A 122 16.74 -25.77 -6.75
CA TYR A 122 15.56 -26.42 -6.15
C TYR A 122 14.51 -25.37 -5.73
N LEU A 123 14.92 -24.29 -5.08
CA LEU A 123 14.00 -23.24 -4.61
C LEU A 123 13.22 -22.58 -5.74
N ASN A 124 13.82 -22.42 -6.92
CA ASN A 124 13.13 -21.88 -8.11
C ASN A 124 12.11 -22.87 -8.72
N GLN A 125 12.14 -24.14 -8.32
CA GLN A 125 11.28 -25.20 -8.82
C GLN A 125 10.32 -25.74 -7.75
N LEU A 126 10.21 -25.07 -6.60
CA LEU A 126 9.29 -25.47 -5.53
C LEU A 126 7.88 -25.63 -6.06
N LYS A 127 7.28 -26.77 -5.74
CA LYS A 127 5.87 -27.03 -6.05
C LYS A 127 4.97 -26.25 -5.10
N GLU A 128 3.77 -25.95 -5.55
CA GLU A 128 2.76 -25.27 -4.73
C GLU A 128 2.52 -25.99 -3.38
N SER A 129 2.48 -27.34 -3.39
CA SER A 129 2.33 -28.14 -2.17
C SER A 129 3.48 -27.96 -1.17
N GLU A 130 4.71 -27.76 -1.66
CA GLU A 130 5.89 -27.53 -0.83
C GLU A 130 5.87 -26.11 -0.24
N ILE A 131 5.44 -25.13 -1.03
CA ILE A 131 5.24 -23.75 -0.55
C ILE A 131 4.17 -23.73 0.54
N VAL A 132 3.04 -24.39 0.33
CA VAL A 132 1.98 -24.52 1.34
C VAL A 132 2.50 -25.19 2.62
N GLU A 133 3.31 -26.25 2.50
CA GLU A 133 3.92 -26.91 3.65
C GLU A 133 4.86 -25.99 4.42
N LEU A 134 5.72 -25.23 3.73
CA LEU A 134 6.60 -24.24 4.34
C LEU A 134 5.81 -23.16 5.09
N VAL A 135 4.72 -22.67 4.49
CA VAL A 135 3.83 -21.70 5.13
C VAL A 135 3.18 -22.29 6.37
N ILE A 136 2.65 -23.52 6.30
CA ILE A 136 2.03 -24.17 7.46
C ILE A 136 3.02 -24.32 8.61
N GLU A 137 4.23 -24.82 8.37
CA GLU A 137 5.23 -25.03 9.41
C GLU A 137 5.72 -23.73 10.05
N THR A 138 5.76 -22.65 9.26
CA THR A 138 6.24 -21.35 9.75
C THR A 138 5.16 -20.48 10.41
N HIS A 139 3.87 -20.74 10.13
CA HIS A 139 2.75 -19.87 10.53
C HIS A 139 1.75 -20.52 11.49
N ALA A 140 1.78 -21.84 11.68
CA ALA A 140 0.78 -22.56 12.49
C ALA A 140 1.32 -23.01 13.86
N ASN A 141 0.42 -23.60 14.66
CA ASN A 141 0.69 -24.16 15.99
C ASN A 141 1.16 -23.13 17.03
N MET A 142 0.73 -21.89 16.89
CA MET A 142 0.98 -20.80 17.83
C MET A 142 -0.23 -19.87 17.91
N SER A 143 -0.31 -19.02 18.91
CA SER A 143 -1.36 -18.01 18.99
C SER A 143 -1.15 -16.89 17.95
N THR A 144 -2.21 -16.14 17.66
CA THR A 144 -2.13 -14.93 16.81
C THR A 144 -1.16 -13.90 17.41
N ASP A 145 -1.13 -13.77 18.74
CA ASP A 145 -0.24 -12.80 19.41
C ASP A 145 1.23 -13.22 19.31
N GLU A 146 1.53 -14.52 19.48
CA GLU A 146 2.88 -15.07 19.27
C GLU A 146 3.33 -14.84 17.82
N PHE A 147 2.46 -15.10 16.83
CA PHE A 147 2.79 -14.88 15.43
C PHE A 147 3.01 -13.39 15.12
N ASN A 148 2.13 -12.51 15.62
CA ASN A 148 2.26 -11.06 15.46
C ASN A 148 3.61 -10.56 16.01
N LYS A 149 4.04 -11.07 17.18
CA LYS A 149 5.34 -10.73 17.74
C LYS A 149 6.49 -11.17 16.84
N ILE A 150 6.44 -12.42 16.34
CA ILE A 150 7.47 -12.96 15.44
C ILE A 150 7.58 -12.11 14.18
N VAL A 151 6.46 -11.71 13.56
CA VAL A 151 6.47 -10.86 12.38
C VAL A 151 7.03 -9.46 12.68
N LYS A 152 6.62 -8.85 13.79
CA LYS A 152 7.13 -7.53 14.21
C LYS A 152 8.65 -7.56 14.44
N ASP A 153 9.14 -8.57 15.15
CA ASP A 153 10.57 -8.71 15.42
C ASP A 153 11.37 -8.92 14.13
N TRP A 154 10.83 -9.70 13.18
CA TRP A 154 11.48 -9.96 11.91
C TRP A 154 11.51 -8.70 11.03
N ILE A 155 10.38 -8.05 10.80
CA ILE A 155 10.29 -6.89 9.90
C ILE A 155 11.12 -5.70 10.39
N ALA A 156 11.32 -5.59 11.70
CA ALA A 156 12.15 -4.54 12.29
C ALA A 156 13.64 -4.67 11.94
N THR A 157 14.10 -5.87 11.61
CA THR A 157 15.52 -6.16 11.37
C THR A 157 15.81 -6.65 9.96
N ALA A 158 14.83 -7.22 9.27
CA ALA A 158 14.96 -7.77 7.93
C ALA A 158 15.27 -6.69 6.90
N ARG A 159 16.17 -7.04 5.96
CA ARG A 159 16.63 -6.12 4.92
C ARG A 159 16.42 -6.70 3.55
N HIS A 160 16.01 -5.82 2.65
CA HIS A 160 15.89 -6.15 1.23
C HIS A 160 17.25 -6.59 0.65
N PRO A 161 17.33 -7.73 -0.04
CA PRO A 161 18.62 -8.32 -0.44
C PRO A 161 19.41 -7.47 -1.45
N VAL A 162 18.73 -6.65 -2.26
CA VAL A 162 19.36 -5.78 -3.26
C VAL A 162 19.68 -4.41 -2.66
N TYR A 163 18.68 -3.76 -2.05
CA TYR A 163 18.84 -2.37 -1.55
C TYR A 163 19.55 -2.28 -0.21
N GLN A 164 19.68 -3.38 0.54
CA GLN A 164 20.26 -3.42 1.88
C GLN A 164 19.58 -2.46 2.88
N ARG A 165 18.31 -2.14 2.61
CA ARG A 165 17.44 -1.30 3.42
C ARG A 165 16.39 -2.14 4.13
N PRO A 166 15.84 -1.70 5.27
CA PRO A 166 14.65 -2.30 5.83
C PRO A 166 13.55 -2.45 4.76
N TYR A 167 12.83 -3.56 4.75
CA TYR A 167 11.72 -3.72 3.80
C TYR A 167 10.70 -2.59 3.91
N THR A 168 10.48 -2.06 5.11
CA THR A 168 9.57 -0.94 5.37
C THR A 168 10.04 0.39 4.76
N GLU A 169 11.28 0.50 4.28
CA GLU A 169 11.78 1.62 3.51
C GLU A 169 11.67 1.40 1.99
N CYS A 170 11.40 0.15 1.56
CA CYS A 170 11.25 -0.20 0.14
C CYS A 170 9.80 -0.01 -0.34
N VAL A 171 9.11 0.98 0.21
CA VAL A 171 7.76 1.39 -0.18
C VAL A 171 7.81 2.42 -1.29
N TYR A 172 6.85 2.37 -2.20
CA TYR A 172 6.76 3.32 -3.31
C TYR A 172 6.21 4.66 -2.80
N VAL A 173 7.06 5.67 -2.79
CA VAL A 173 6.70 7.02 -2.31
C VAL A 173 5.45 7.57 -3.00
N PRO A 174 5.29 7.47 -4.34
CA PRO A 174 4.10 7.96 -5.02
C PRO A 174 2.81 7.28 -4.54
N MET A 175 2.87 6.00 -4.20
CA MET A 175 1.69 5.27 -3.72
C MET A 175 1.35 5.62 -2.28
N VAL A 176 2.36 5.87 -1.43
CA VAL A 176 2.13 6.36 -0.06
C VAL A 176 1.51 7.77 -0.07
N GLU A 177 1.98 8.66 -0.94
CA GLU A 177 1.36 9.99 -1.17
C GLU A 177 -0.09 9.85 -1.64
N LEU A 178 -0.36 8.94 -2.57
CA LEU A 178 -1.71 8.66 -3.05
C LEU A 178 -2.64 8.17 -1.92
N LEU A 179 -2.17 7.27 -1.07
CA LEU A 179 -2.93 6.82 0.11
C LEU A 179 -3.27 7.99 1.05
N GLN A 180 -2.32 8.91 1.28
CA GLN A 180 -2.52 10.09 2.11
C GLN A 180 -3.52 11.06 1.47
N TYR A 181 -3.38 11.32 0.16
CA TYR A 181 -4.28 12.17 -0.60
C TYR A 181 -5.72 11.64 -0.57
N LEU A 182 -5.91 10.35 -0.83
CA LEU A 182 -7.23 9.72 -0.80
C LEU A 182 -7.88 9.81 0.58
N ARG A 183 -7.12 9.57 1.67
CA ARG A 183 -7.64 9.74 3.03
C ARG A 183 -8.02 11.18 3.35
N ALA A 184 -7.22 12.16 2.89
CA ALA A 184 -7.56 13.58 3.00
C ALA A 184 -8.85 13.94 2.25
N LYS A 185 -9.19 13.18 1.19
CA LYS A 185 -10.45 13.25 0.44
C LYS A 185 -11.53 12.32 0.98
N GLN A 186 -11.36 11.82 2.21
CA GLN A 186 -12.32 10.96 2.93
C GLN A 186 -12.58 9.60 2.26
N PHE A 187 -11.59 9.05 1.56
CA PHE A 187 -11.63 7.66 1.14
C PHE A 187 -11.19 6.75 2.29
N LYS A 188 -11.83 5.59 2.38
CA LYS A 188 -11.31 4.45 3.13
C LYS A 188 -10.38 3.66 2.22
N THR A 189 -9.13 3.45 2.65
CA THR A 189 -8.11 2.74 1.88
C THR A 189 -7.90 1.35 2.46
N PHE A 190 -8.03 0.31 1.65
CA PHE A 190 -7.86 -1.08 2.05
C PHE A 190 -6.72 -1.73 1.28
N ILE A 191 -5.99 -2.62 1.93
CA ILE A 191 -5.13 -3.59 1.26
C ILE A 191 -5.97 -4.82 0.91
N VAL A 192 -5.79 -5.36 -0.31
CA VAL A 192 -6.38 -6.61 -0.79
C VAL A 192 -5.28 -7.42 -1.48
N SER A 193 -4.66 -8.36 -0.78
CA SER A 193 -3.41 -9.01 -1.18
C SER A 193 -3.49 -10.52 -1.17
N GLY A 194 -2.79 -11.17 -2.11
CA GLY A 194 -2.53 -12.60 -2.09
C GLY A 194 -1.71 -13.05 -0.87
N GLY A 195 -0.95 -12.14 -0.28
CA GLY A 195 -0.19 -12.37 0.94
C GLY A 195 -1.04 -12.65 2.18
N GLY A 196 -0.42 -13.19 3.21
CA GLY A 196 -1.10 -13.54 4.46
C GLY A 196 -1.56 -12.32 5.25
N ILE A 197 -2.84 -12.25 5.58
CA ILE A 197 -3.44 -11.14 6.34
C ILE A 197 -2.71 -10.90 7.67
N ASP A 198 -2.36 -11.98 8.39
CA ASP A 198 -1.69 -11.88 9.69
C ASP A 198 -0.20 -11.51 9.59
N PHE A 199 0.42 -11.73 8.41
CA PHE A 199 1.77 -11.23 8.14
C PHE A 199 1.76 -9.71 7.90
N MET A 200 0.72 -9.17 7.27
CA MET A 200 0.65 -7.73 6.96
C MET A 200 0.22 -6.88 8.15
N ARG A 201 -0.82 -7.27 8.87
CA ARG A 201 -1.43 -6.50 9.97
C ARG A 201 -0.46 -5.95 11.01
N PRO A 202 0.60 -6.66 11.42
CA PRO A 202 1.52 -6.17 12.45
C PRO A 202 2.30 -4.91 12.11
N TRP A 203 2.44 -4.53 10.83
CA TRP A 203 3.32 -3.44 10.41
C TRP A 203 2.68 -2.42 9.46
N VAL A 204 1.61 -2.75 8.75
CA VAL A 204 1.04 -1.88 7.70
C VAL A 204 0.56 -0.53 8.22
N GLU A 205 0.05 -0.44 9.45
CA GLU A 205 -0.41 0.82 10.02
C GLU A 205 0.74 1.81 10.19
N SER A 206 1.88 1.34 10.70
CA SER A 206 3.05 2.19 10.88
C SER A 206 3.69 2.64 9.57
N VAL A 207 3.53 1.86 8.48
CA VAL A 207 4.17 2.11 7.18
C VAL A 207 3.26 2.89 6.24
N TYR A 208 1.99 2.51 6.15
CA TYR A 208 1.03 3.09 5.19
C TYR A 208 -0.04 3.96 5.85
N GLY A 209 -0.18 3.90 7.19
CA GLY A 209 -1.31 4.49 7.90
C GLY A 209 -2.64 3.79 7.61
N ILE A 210 -2.59 2.51 7.21
CA ILE A 210 -3.77 1.66 7.00
C ILE A 210 -3.96 0.80 8.25
N PRO A 211 -5.05 0.94 9.00
CA PRO A 211 -5.25 0.18 10.23
C PRO A 211 -5.50 -1.31 9.93
N PRO A 212 -5.21 -2.23 10.88
CA PRO A 212 -5.25 -3.67 10.65
C PRO A 212 -6.62 -4.22 10.20
N GLU A 213 -7.71 -3.58 10.58
CA GLU A 213 -9.06 -3.94 10.13
C GLU A 213 -9.33 -3.59 8.65
N GLN A 214 -8.48 -2.76 8.03
CA GLN A 214 -8.53 -2.43 6.60
C GLN A 214 -7.56 -3.27 5.77
N VAL A 215 -7.05 -4.36 6.32
CA VAL A 215 -6.20 -5.33 5.62
C VAL A 215 -6.99 -6.59 5.33
N ILE A 216 -7.05 -6.95 4.05
CA ILE A 216 -7.63 -8.20 3.53
C ILE A 216 -6.49 -8.98 2.89
N GLY A 217 -6.48 -10.30 3.11
CA GLY A 217 -5.43 -11.17 2.60
C GLY A 217 -5.78 -12.64 2.77
N SER A 218 -4.90 -13.49 2.31
CA SER A 218 -5.04 -14.95 2.50
C SER A 218 -5.00 -15.30 3.99
N GLN A 219 -5.81 -16.29 4.39
CA GLN A 219 -6.06 -16.61 5.79
C GLN A 219 -5.71 -18.07 6.08
N GLY A 220 -5.00 -18.29 7.17
CA GLY A 220 -4.84 -19.61 7.78
C GLY A 220 -6.05 -19.99 8.63
N LYS A 221 -6.23 -21.29 8.88
CA LYS A 221 -7.26 -21.75 9.80
C LYS A 221 -6.99 -21.28 11.23
N MET A 222 -8.06 -20.94 11.94
CA MET A 222 -7.97 -20.47 13.32
C MET A 222 -9.00 -21.19 14.21
N ARG A 223 -8.71 -21.21 15.51
CA ARG A 223 -9.63 -21.73 16.53
C ARG A 223 -9.52 -20.90 17.79
N TYR A 224 -10.68 -20.61 18.41
CA TYR A 224 -10.72 -20.11 19.77
C TYR A 224 -10.47 -21.27 20.75
N GLU A 225 -9.64 -21.04 21.76
CA GLU A 225 -9.44 -21.95 22.90
C GLU A 225 -9.06 -21.20 24.17
N LEU A 226 -9.21 -21.87 25.30
CA LEU A 226 -8.64 -21.41 26.57
C LEU A 226 -7.26 -22.04 26.76
N ARG A 227 -6.20 -21.23 26.75
CA ARG A 227 -4.84 -21.63 27.04
C ARG A 227 -4.45 -21.08 28.41
N ASP A 228 -4.24 -21.96 29.38
CA ASP A 228 -4.00 -21.57 30.76
C ASP A 228 -5.07 -20.61 31.33
N SER A 229 -6.34 -20.89 31.03
CA SER A 229 -7.51 -20.06 31.36
C SER A 229 -7.57 -18.68 30.65
N ILE A 230 -6.68 -18.41 29.68
CA ILE A 230 -6.67 -17.19 28.89
C ILE A 230 -7.36 -17.43 27.54
N PRO A 231 -8.39 -16.65 27.19
CA PRO A 231 -9.01 -16.70 25.86
C PRO A 231 -7.99 -16.39 24.76
N THR A 232 -7.78 -17.33 23.87
CA THR A 232 -6.70 -17.27 22.86
C THR A 232 -7.22 -17.69 21.49
N ILE A 233 -6.78 -17.02 20.43
CA ILE A 233 -6.98 -17.47 19.06
C ILE A 233 -5.71 -18.20 18.61
N MET A 234 -5.86 -19.49 18.31
CA MET A 234 -4.79 -20.33 17.82
C MET A 234 -4.81 -20.45 16.32
N ARG A 235 -3.64 -20.35 15.71
CA ARG A 235 -3.38 -20.63 14.30
C ARG A 235 -3.17 -22.12 14.09
N LEU A 236 -3.99 -22.71 13.24
CA LEU A 236 -3.98 -24.15 12.95
C LEU A 236 -3.28 -24.42 11.61
N PRO A 237 -2.76 -25.63 11.40
CA PRO A 237 -2.29 -26.06 10.09
C PRO A 237 -3.41 -26.00 9.03
N GLY A 238 -3.09 -25.43 7.88
CA GLY A 238 -3.97 -25.33 6.72
C GLY A 238 -4.43 -23.92 6.40
N ILE A 239 -4.83 -23.77 5.14
CA ILE A 239 -5.35 -22.53 4.56
C ILE A 239 -6.88 -22.54 4.67
N ASP A 240 -7.47 -21.43 5.09
CA ASP A 240 -8.92 -21.22 5.15
C ASP A 240 -9.41 -20.47 3.90
N PHE A 241 -8.67 -19.46 3.46
CA PHE A 241 -9.03 -18.64 2.32
C PHE A 241 -7.79 -18.13 1.57
N VAL A 242 -7.85 -18.14 0.24
CA VAL A 242 -6.81 -17.57 -0.65
C VAL A 242 -7.37 -16.30 -1.30
N ASP A 243 -6.75 -15.17 -1.01
CA ASP A 243 -7.16 -13.84 -1.49
C ASP A 243 -6.38 -13.43 -2.75
N ASP A 244 -6.34 -14.31 -3.74
CA ASP A 244 -5.69 -14.08 -5.02
C ASP A 244 -6.67 -14.27 -6.18
N LYS A 245 -6.48 -13.55 -7.27
CA LYS A 245 -7.34 -13.61 -8.47
C LYS A 245 -8.82 -13.43 -8.09
N GLY A 246 -9.68 -14.41 -8.42
CA GLY A 246 -11.09 -14.42 -8.05
C GLY A 246 -11.35 -14.42 -6.54
N GLY A 247 -10.36 -14.75 -5.72
CA GLY A 247 -10.42 -14.58 -4.25
C GLY A 247 -10.52 -13.13 -3.81
N LYS A 248 -9.80 -12.20 -4.46
CA LYS A 248 -9.80 -10.77 -4.08
C LYS A 248 -11.20 -10.13 -4.07
N PRO A 249 -12.06 -10.26 -5.11
CA PRO A 249 -13.44 -9.80 -5.03
C PRO A 249 -14.26 -10.45 -3.90
N VAL A 250 -14.02 -11.73 -3.63
CA VAL A 250 -14.70 -12.45 -2.53
C VAL A 250 -14.24 -11.91 -1.18
N GLY A 251 -12.94 -11.66 -0.99
CA GLY A 251 -12.37 -11.03 0.19
C GLY A 251 -12.95 -9.62 0.43
N ILE A 252 -13.03 -8.81 -0.63
CA ILE A 252 -13.69 -7.49 -0.59
C ILE A 252 -15.14 -7.63 -0.11
N GLN A 253 -15.91 -8.55 -0.66
CA GLN A 253 -17.31 -8.74 -0.26
C GLN A 253 -17.43 -9.19 1.21
N ARG A 254 -16.54 -10.09 1.67
CA ARG A 254 -16.56 -10.62 3.04
C ARG A 254 -16.20 -9.56 4.08
N HIS A 255 -15.22 -8.71 3.80
CA HIS A 255 -14.65 -7.80 4.80
C HIS A 255 -15.15 -6.36 4.69
N ILE A 256 -15.48 -5.89 3.48
CA ILE A 256 -15.98 -4.53 3.25
C ILE A 256 -17.50 -4.50 3.12
N GLY A 257 -18.10 -5.50 2.46
CA GLY A 257 -19.55 -5.57 2.21
C GLY A 257 -20.07 -4.51 1.23
N ARG A 258 -19.17 -3.77 0.57
CA ARG A 258 -19.46 -2.75 -0.45
C ARG A 258 -18.46 -2.88 -1.59
N ARG A 259 -18.92 -2.60 -2.82
CA ARG A 259 -18.03 -2.52 -3.98
C ARG A 259 -17.20 -1.25 -3.90
N PRO A 260 -15.85 -1.32 -3.95
CA PRO A 260 -15.00 -0.14 -4.05
C PRO A 260 -15.23 0.59 -5.37
N ILE A 261 -14.81 1.87 -5.42
CA ILE A 261 -14.88 2.68 -6.64
C ILE A 261 -13.50 2.93 -7.26
N LEU A 262 -12.44 2.51 -6.57
CA LEU A 262 -11.05 2.71 -7.00
C LEU A 262 -10.24 1.47 -6.67
N ALA A 263 -9.45 0.96 -7.62
CA ALA A 263 -8.59 -0.22 -7.45
C ALA A 263 -7.22 0.00 -8.08
N PHE A 264 -6.18 -0.44 -7.36
CA PHE A 264 -4.79 -0.46 -7.82
C PHE A 264 -4.20 -1.85 -7.65
N GLY A 265 -3.50 -2.31 -8.66
CA GLY A 265 -2.74 -3.56 -8.65
C GLY A 265 -1.53 -3.45 -9.57
N ASN A 266 -0.76 -4.52 -9.74
CA ASN A 266 0.40 -4.56 -10.62
C ASN A 266 0.54 -5.87 -11.40
N SER A 267 -0.33 -6.85 -11.15
CA SER A 267 -0.18 -8.19 -11.70
C SER A 267 -1.49 -8.78 -12.23
N ASP A 268 -1.39 -9.92 -12.92
CA ASP A 268 -2.57 -10.69 -13.34
C ASP A 268 -3.35 -11.28 -12.15
N GLY A 269 -2.76 -11.30 -10.93
CA GLY A 269 -3.43 -11.63 -9.68
C GLY A 269 -4.48 -10.60 -9.28
N ASP A 270 -4.39 -9.37 -9.80
CA ASP A 270 -5.29 -8.25 -9.50
C ASP A 270 -6.41 -8.10 -10.53
N TYR A 271 -6.34 -8.86 -11.61
CA TYR A 271 -7.24 -8.71 -12.75
C TYR A 271 -8.71 -8.73 -12.34
N GLU A 272 -9.13 -9.73 -11.57
CA GLU A 272 -10.51 -9.89 -11.13
C GLU A 272 -10.92 -8.82 -10.09
N MET A 273 -9.98 -8.30 -9.30
CA MET A 273 -10.22 -7.16 -8.41
C MET A 273 -10.53 -5.89 -9.21
N LEU A 274 -9.70 -5.55 -10.19
CA LEU A 274 -9.94 -4.40 -11.07
C LEU A 274 -11.25 -4.58 -11.86
N GLU A 275 -11.48 -5.76 -12.44
CA GLU A 275 -12.71 -6.07 -13.17
C GLU A 275 -13.95 -5.92 -12.28
N TYR A 276 -13.92 -6.45 -11.06
CA TYR A 276 -15.00 -6.33 -10.10
C TYR A 276 -15.29 -4.86 -9.76
N VAL A 277 -14.26 -4.07 -9.47
CA VAL A 277 -14.41 -2.66 -9.10
C VAL A 277 -14.96 -1.86 -10.27
N THR A 278 -14.37 -2.00 -11.47
CA THR A 278 -14.72 -1.18 -12.65
C THR A 278 -16.02 -1.59 -13.32
N ALA A 279 -16.57 -2.78 -13.04
CA ALA A 279 -17.90 -3.17 -13.45
C ALA A 279 -19.03 -2.58 -12.59
N GLY A 280 -18.70 -1.75 -11.60
CA GLY A 280 -19.66 -1.06 -10.73
C GLY A 280 -20.51 -0.05 -11.50
N LYS A 281 -21.69 0.26 -10.96
CA LYS A 281 -22.52 1.37 -11.46
C LYS A 281 -21.97 2.69 -10.93
N GLY A 282 -21.86 3.70 -11.78
CA GLY A 282 -21.34 5.02 -11.42
C GLY A 282 -19.83 5.17 -11.73
N PRO A 283 -19.20 6.23 -11.19
CA PRO A 283 -17.79 6.52 -11.47
C PRO A 283 -16.88 5.49 -10.80
N THR A 284 -16.01 4.87 -11.58
CA THR A 284 -14.98 3.94 -11.11
C THR A 284 -13.65 4.22 -11.81
N LEU A 285 -12.54 3.81 -11.18
CA LEU A 285 -11.20 3.87 -11.78
C LEU A 285 -10.39 2.63 -11.37
N GLY A 286 -9.83 1.94 -12.36
CA GLY A 286 -8.90 0.82 -12.18
C GLY A 286 -7.54 1.19 -12.75
N MET A 287 -6.47 0.92 -12.02
CA MET A 287 -5.11 1.25 -12.41
C MET A 287 -4.14 0.10 -12.14
N LEU A 288 -3.20 -0.11 -13.07
CA LEU A 288 -2.15 -1.12 -12.96
C LEU A 288 -0.78 -0.43 -12.98
N VAL A 289 0.02 -0.69 -11.96
CA VAL A 289 1.44 -0.29 -11.92
C VAL A 289 2.23 -1.24 -12.82
N ARG A 290 2.88 -0.71 -13.83
CA ARG A 290 3.81 -1.43 -14.68
C ARG A 290 5.24 -1.06 -14.32
N HIS A 291 6.03 -2.04 -13.98
CA HIS A 291 7.42 -1.88 -13.57
C HIS A 291 8.33 -1.76 -14.78
N THR A 292 8.65 -0.54 -15.18
CA THR A 292 9.42 -0.21 -16.39
C THR A 292 10.81 0.37 -16.08
N ASP A 293 11.12 0.62 -14.80
CA ASP A 293 12.31 1.34 -14.39
C ASP A 293 13.43 0.42 -13.89
N ALA A 294 14.25 -0.06 -14.79
CA ALA A 294 15.42 -0.88 -14.48
C ALA A 294 16.56 -0.13 -13.75
N THR A 295 16.48 1.20 -13.63
CA THR A 295 17.52 2.02 -13.00
C THR A 295 17.26 2.25 -11.53
N ARG A 296 16.01 2.57 -11.19
CA ARG A 296 15.58 2.91 -9.82
C ARG A 296 14.97 1.73 -9.08
N GLU A 297 14.47 0.74 -9.84
CA GLU A 297 13.83 -0.48 -9.34
C GLU A 297 14.20 -1.65 -10.27
N VAL A 298 13.42 -2.71 -10.33
CA VAL A 298 13.55 -3.81 -11.28
C VAL A 298 12.46 -3.66 -12.35
N ALA A 299 12.86 -3.72 -13.64
CA ALA A 299 11.89 -3.74 -14.72
C ALA A 299 11.42 -5.18 -14.98
N TYR A 300 10.10 -5.39 -14.92
CA TYR A 300 9.47 -6.67 -15.20
C TYR A 300 8.01 -6.51 -15.59
N ASP A 301 7.47 -7.48 -16.34
CA ASP A 301 6.05 -7.58 -16.68
C ASP A 301 5.66 -9.02 -17.07
N ARG A 302 5.57 -9.34 -18.36
CA ARG A 302 4.95 -10.56 -18.91
C ARG A 302 5.65 -11.86 -18.54
N GLU A 303 6.97 -11.83 -18.46
CA GLU A 303 7.80 -13.03 -18.25
C GLU A 303 8.25 -13.17 -16.78
N SER A 304 7.80 -12.30 -15.91
CA SER A 304 8.20 -12.36 -14.50
C SER A 304 7.61 -13.59 -13.79
N HIS A 305 8.42 -14.17 -12.91
CA HIS A 305 7.97 -15.25 -12.03
C HIS A 305 7.09 -14.70 -10.89
N PHE A 306 7.46 -13.53 -10.34
CA PHE A 306 6.68 -12.77 -9.35
C PHE A 306 6.11 -11.53 -10.01
N GLY A 307 4.88 -11.16 -9.70
CA GLY A 307 4.25 -9.95 -10.22
C GLY A 307 4.02 -9.96 -11.75
N ARG A 308 3.74 -11.14 -12.33
CA ARG A 308 3.49 -11.27 -13.78
C ARG A 308 2.30 -10.41 -14.19
N LEU A 309 2.52 -9.53 -15.18
CA LEU A 309 1.49 -8.68 -15.77
C LEU A 309 1.44 -8.90 -17.28
N SER A 310 0.51 -9.72 -17.75
CA SER A 310 0.34 -10.06 -19.16
C SER A 310 -1.09 -9.79 -19.61
N ARG A 311 -2.06 -10.51 -19.06
CA ARG A 311 -3.49 -10.36 -19.37
C ARG A 311 -3.99 -8.94 -19.03
N GLY A 312 -3.55 -8.40 -17.90
CA GLY A 312 -3.88 -7.03 -17.50
C GLY A 312 -3.45 -5.99 -18.53
N LEU A 313 -2.24 -6.12 -19.10
CA LEU A 313 -1.75 -5.23 -20.17
C LEU A 313 -2.53 -5.39 -21.47
N ASP A 314 -2.89 -6.63 -21.84
CA ASP A 314 -3.61 -6.89 -23.09
C ASP A 314 -5.04 -6.33 -23.06
N ASP A 315 -5.69 -6.36 -21.90
CA ASP A 315 -7.08 -5.98 -21.75
C ASP A 315 -7.28 -4.56 -21.19
N ALA A 316 -6.25 -3.89 -20.68
CA ALA A 316 -6.37 -2.60 -19.99
C ALA A 316 -7.17 -1.56 -20.79
N ALA A 317 -6.80 -1.34 -22.04
CA ALA A 317 -7.49 -0.36 -22.90
C ALA A 317 -8.97 -0.71 -23.12
N LYS A 318 -9.28 -2.00 -23.35
CA LYS A 318 -10.65 -2.49 -23.54
C LYS A 318 -11.50 -2.37 -22.28
N LYS A 319 -10.86 -2.54 -21.11
CA LYS A 319 -11.50 -2.43 -19.79
C LYS A 319 -11.57 -0.99 -19.28
N GLY A 320 -10.91 -0.04 -19.96
CA GLY A 320 -10.81 1.35 -19.51
C GLY A 320 -9.89 1.51 -18.29
N TRP A 321 -8.97 0.55 -18.05
CA TRP A 321 -7.98 0.66 -17.01
C TRP A 321 -6.80 1.52 -17.45
N GLN A 322 -6.24 2.27 -16.52
CA GLN A 322 -5.05 3.09 -16.75
C GLN A 322 -3.79 2.31 -16.38
N ILE A 323 -2.73 2.48 -17.17
CA ILE A 323 -1.41 1.92 -16.85
C ILE A 323 -0.52 3.02 -16.31
N ILE A 324 -0.09 2.85 -15.07
CA ILE A 324 0.96 3.66 -14.44
C ILE A 324 2.29 3.11 -14.90
N ASP A 325 3.02 3.86 -15.69
CA ASP A 325 4.38 3.51 -16.11
C ASP A 325 5.38 4.07 -15.09
N MET A 326 6.02 3.20 -14.33
CA MET A 326 6.88 3.61 -13.21
C MET A 326 7.99 4.58 -13.66
N GLN A 327 8.65 4.32 -14.79
CA GLN A 327 9.75 5.15 -15.28
C GLN A 327 9.25 6.53 -15.73
N ARG A 328 8.11 6.57 -16.42
CA ARG A 328 7.55 7.78 -17.01
C ARG A 328 6.78 8.64 -16.00
N ASP A 329 5.96 7.99 -15.14
CA ASP A 329 4.95 8.67 -14.36
C ASP A 329 5.42 9.02 -12.94
N TRP A 330 6.48 8.39 -12.41
CA TRP A 330 7.02 8.66 -11.09
C TRP A 330 8.31 9.46 -11.13
N GLU A 331 8.36 10.56 -10.38
CA GLU A 331 9.57 11.36 -10.21
C GLU A 331 10.54 10.68 -9.23
N GLN A 332 10.01 10.10 -8.17
CA GLN A 332 10.76 9.38 -7.15
C GLN A 332 10.11 8.00 -6.94
N VAL A 333 10.90 6.93 -6.79
CA VAL A 333 10.37 5.59 -6.48
C VAL A 333 10.47 5.31 -4.99
N PHE A 334 11.66 5.39 -4.41
CA PHE A 334 11.89 5.13 -2.99
C PHE A 334 12.42 6.37 -2.26
N VAL A 335 12.15 6.46 -0.96
CA VAL A 335 12.59 7.60 -0.13
C VAL A 335 14.12 7.77 -0.09
N PHE A 336 14.87 6.69 -0.24
CA PHE A 336 16.34 6.70 -0.20
C PHE A 336 17.01 7.00 -1.55
N GLN A 337 16.23 7.17 -2.62
CA GLN A 337 16.69 7.63 -3.94
C GLN A 337 16.49 9.14 -4.01
N ARG A 338 17.57 9.87 -4.01
CA ARG A 338 17.59 11.34 -4.17
C ARG A 338 18.36 11.70 -5.43
#